data_5591315641eb974f67ce31ce16cc7852
#
_entry.id   5591315641eb974f67ce31ce16cc7852
#
_cell.length_a   1.000
_cell.length_b   1.000
_cell.length_c   1.000
_cell.angle_alpha   90.00
_cell.angle_beta   90.00
_cell.angle_gamma   90.00
#
_symmetry.space_group_name_H-M   'P 1'
#
loop_
_entity.id
_entity.type
_entity.pdbx_description
1 polymer ?
#
loop_
_entity_poly.entity_id
_entity_poly.type
_entity_poly.pdbx_seq_one_letter_code
_entity_poly.pdbx_strand_id
1 'polypeptide(L)'
;MDAFKKLKLSRSVNVTASIVILQGGIYIAKSGGNKALKEQVFMPVSQPQAWRDSLVSACQKMGLSDCCVNIVIGSHLYQSFQIENPNILKEELPGALPFLVKDLISDRVSDIVADGVDITNGKMQVYISQVSVIETILELLKPLSIQISNVTPDELVWKYAKPEQNSFMLLSHSASAEFKLLAFNEGDLHLNRSLRGITAPLTGELSNSFQLDSLALELQRSLDYLSAQLHGVNINHLYFRCDDEDDAELSAELQKRLGVQVASLLVDEPRVFRSGEVLSWLGLFNKPDINLYNDRLKPKVDHFTLQNVIISWGVGLAVVGMITGYYQWQLNQLESHLTVLSSQEQSYQQELGNLNNQLESHKPSAAKLAAIKRLQEDIESKKSSLKVIDNFDEGMQIGYSGVMSSLAQLGKGNISLTKIYISGEDVNFVGYARTPDVVPNWIQSFENELHLIGRTFNQLDIKTDEKGLVSFVLNTKATEEK
;
A
#
# COMPACT_ATOMS: atom_id res chain seq x y z
N MET A 1 17.32 -5.90 2.28
CA MET A 1 16.00 -5.97 2.92
C MET A 1 14.86 -5.34 2.10
N ASP A 2 15.14 -4.73 0.95
CA ASP A 2 14.12 -4.06 0.11
C ASP A 2 13.44 -4.93 -0.96
N ALA A 3 13.96 -6.14 -1.22
CA ALA A 3 13.37 -7.06 -2.21
C ALA A 3 12.06 -7.72 -1.73
N PHE A 4 11.85 -7.86 -0.42
CA PHE A 4 10.64 -8.46 0.16
C PHE A 4 9.45 -7.49 0.29
N LYS A 5 9.67 -6.17 0.21
CA LYS A 5 8.59 -5.16 0.24
C LYS A 5 7.82 -5.03 -1.08
N LYS A 6 8.35 -5.53 -2.20
CA LYS A 6 7.70 -5.46 -3.52
C LYS A 6 6.75 -6.62 -3.84
N LEU A 7 6.62 -7.60 -2.96
CA LEU A 7 5.71 -8.75 -3.16
C LEU A 7 4.32 -8.59 -2.51
N LYS A 8 4.02 -7.42 -1.91
CA LYS A 8 2.64 -6.97 -1.72
C LYS A 8 2.17 -6.26 -3.00
N LEU A 9 2.16 -6.95 -4.11
CA LEU A 9 1.23 -6.65 -5.19
C LEU A 9 -0.17 -6.93 -4.61
N SER A 10 -0.81 -5.89 -4.07
CA SER A 10 -2.26 -5.88 -3.99
C SER A 10 -2.71 -6.07 -5.43
N ARG A 11 -3.07 -7.28 -5.82
CA ARG A 11 -3.92 -7.49 -6.98
C ARG A 11 -5.09 -6.56 -6.72
N SER A 12 -5.21 -5.50 -7.50
CA SER A 12 -6.43 -4.73 -7.58
C SER A 12 -7.50 -5.75 -7.99
N VAL A 13 -8.26 -6.20 -7.00
CA VAL A 13 -9.33 -7.16 -7.23
C VAL A 13 -10.34 -6.40 -8.07
N ASN A 14 -10.39 -6.68 -9.38
CA ASN A 14 -11.34 -6.05 -10.26
C ASN A 14 -12.73 -6.50 -9.84
N VAL A 15 -13.47 -5.59 -9.21
CA VAL A 15 -14.88 -5.79 -8.87
C VAL A 15 -15.66 -5.93 -10.18
N THR A 16 -16.32 -7.06 -10.34
CA THR A 16 -17.06 -7.41 -11.56
C THR A 16 -18.55 -7.22 -11.42
N ALA A 17 -19.06 -7.21 -10.19
CA ALA A 17 -20.47 -6.98 -9.90
C ALA A 17 -20.69 -6.27 -8.56
N SER A 18 -21.85 -5.66 -8.41
CA SER A 18 -22.35 -5.12 -7.14
C SER A 18 -23.68 -5.74 -6.79
N ILE A 19 -23.85 -6.14 -5.54
CA ILE A 19 -25.06 -6.74 -4.99
C ILE A 19 -25.61 -5.82 -3.93
N VAL A 20 -26.86 -5.40 -4.06
CA VAL A 20 -27.58 -4.56 -3.11
C VAL A 20 -28.68 -5.37 -2.45
N ILE A 21 -28.69 -5.36 -1.12
CA ILE A 21 -29.68 -6.08 -0.28
C ILE A 21 -30.55 -5.04 0.41
N LEU A 22 -31.73 -4.76 -0.13
CA LEU A 22 -32.73 -3.89 0.47
C LEU A 22 -33.90 -4.70 1.04
N GLN A 23 -34.70 -4.08 1.88
CA GLN A 23 -35.86 -4.72 2.50
C GLN A 23 -36.84 -5.28 1.46
N GLY A 24 -37.09 -4.54 0.34
CA GLY A 24 -38.01 -4.90 -0.72
C GLY A 24 -37.42 -5.79 -1.84
N GLY A 25 -36.09 -6.01 -1.87
CA GLY A 25 -35.50 -6.77 -2.96
C GLY A 25 -33.99 -6.82 -2.99
N ILE A 26 -33.49 -7.74 -3.79
CA ILE A 26 -32.09 -7.90 -4.12
C ILE A 26 -31.87 -7.35 -5.53
N TYR A 27 -30.86 -6.52 -5.68
CA TYR A 27 -30.48 -5.91 -6.95
C TYR A 27 -29.03 -6.24 -7.24
N ILE A 28 -28.74 -6.68 -8.45
CA ILE A 28 -27.38 -7.02 -8.88
C ILE A 28 -27.08 -6.29 -10.17
N ALA A 29 -25.96 -5.59 -10.20
CA ALA A 29 -25.41 -4.98 -11.41
C ALA A 29 -24.07 -5.65 -11.75
N LYS A 30 -23.86 -6.00 -13.01
CA LYS A 30 -22.62 -6.60 -13.54
C LYS A 30 -21.92 -5.62 -14.47
N SER A 31 -20.62 -5.45 -14.27
CA SER A 31 -19.79 -4.59 -15.13
C SER A 31 -19.41 -5.29 -16.42
N GLY A 32 -19.50 -4.56 -17.54
CA GLY A 32 -19.13 -5.04 -18.88
C GLY A 32 -17.70 -4.73 -19.32
N GLY A 33 -16.84 -4.26 -18.41
CA GLY A 33 -15.56 -3.62 -18.72
C GLY A 33 -15.73 -2.10 -18.86
N ASN A 34 -14.65 -1.35 -18.65
CA ASN A 34 -14.69 0.11 -18.56
C ASN A 34 -15.82 0.66 -17.65
N LYS A 35 -16.26 -0.15 -16.69
CA LYS A 35 -17.32 0.17 -15.73
C LYS A 35 -18.71 0.44 -16.36
N ALA A 36 -18.94 0.10 -17.61
CA ALA A 36 -20.27 0.17 -18.22
C ALA A 36 -21.17 -0.93 -17.64
N LEU A 37 -22.46 -0.64 -17.47
CA LEU A 37 -23.46 -1.63 -17.05
C LEU A 37 -23.66 -2.65 -18.15
N LYS A 38 -23.31 -3.90 -17.90
CA LYS A 38 -23.57 -5.00 -18.84
C LYS A 38 -24.97 -5.57 -18.66
N GLU A 39 -25.30 -5.90 -17.44
CA GLU A 39 -26.53 -6.61 -17.10
C GLU A 39 -26.96 -6.24 -15.69
N GLN A 40 -28.25 -6.26 -15.45
CA GLN A 40 -28.85 -5.98 -14.16
C GLN A 40 -29.99 -6.96 -13.87
N VAL A 41 -30.12 -7.39 -12.63
CA VAL A 41 -31.16 -8.28 -12.16
C VAL A 41 -31.79 -7.75 -10.90
N PHE A 42 -33.12 -7.78 -10.86
CA PHE A 42 -33.92 -7.54 -9.67
C PHE A 42 -34.63 -8.82 -9.24
N MET A 43 -34.62 -9.08 -7.93
CA MET A 43 -35.36 -10.18 -7.30
C MET A 43 -36.14 -9.64 -6.11
N PRO A 44 -37.50 -9.65 -6.13
CA PRO A 44 -38.29 -9.14 -5.04
C PRO A 44 -38.14 -10.02 -3.78
N VAL A 45 -38.22 -9.38 -2.62
CA VAL A 45 -38.24 -10.01 -1.32
C VAL A 45 -39.59 -9.76 -0.68
N SER A 46 -40.42 -10.78 -0.60
CA SER A 46 -41.81 -10.66 -0.08
C SER A 46 -41.87 -10.67 1.46
N GLN A 47 -40.87 -11.23 2.13
CA GLN A 47 -40.79 -11.31 3.59
C GLN A 47 -39.37 -10.97 4.04
N PRO A 48 -39.18 -10.28 5.17
CA PRO A 48 -37.85 -9.86 5.64
C PRO A 48 -36.83 -11.00 5.78
N GLN A 49 -37.27 -12.22 6.01
CA GLN A 49 -36.40 -13.39 6.17
C GLN A 49 -36.04 -14.08 4.83
N ALA A 50 -36.82 -13.83 3.77
CA ALA A 50 -36.66 -14.48 2.47
C ALA A 50 -35.50 -13.87 1.63
N TRP A 51 -34.83 -12.83 2.10
CA TRP A 51 -33.72 -12.21 1.37
C TRP A 51 -32.57 -13.20 1.09
N ARG A 52 -32.39 -14.20 1.97
CA ARG A 52 -31.35 -15.24 1.83
C ARG A 52 -31.55 -16.06 0.56
N ASP A 53 -32.73 -16.58 0.37
CA ASP A 53 -33.07 -17.42 -0.79
C ASP A 53 -33.12 -16.54 -2.08
N SER A 54 -33.61 -15.31 -1.94
CA SER A 54 -33.64 -14.35 -3.03
C SER A 54 -32.23 -13.95 -3.48
N LEU A 55 -31.27 -13.84 -2.55
CA LEU A 55 -29.87 -13.53 -2.87
C LEU A 55 -29.25 -14.65 -3.74
N VAL A 56 -29.39 -15.90 -3.32
CA VAL A 56 -28.87 -17.04 -4.09
C VAL A 56 -29.52 -17.12 -5.46
N SER A 57 -30.84 -16.99 -5.53
CA SER A 57 -31.61 -17.01 -6.77
C SER A 57 -31.21 -15.86 -7.72
N ALA A 58 -30.98 -14.66 -7.20
CA ALA A 58 -30.53 -13.52 -7.98
C ALA A 58 -29.12 -13.75 -8.55
N CYS A 59 -28.19 -14.29 -7.75
CA CYS A 59 -26.83 -14.63 -8.18
C CYS A 59 -26.85 -15.71 -9.28
N GLN A 60 -27.69 -16.74 -9.13
CA GLN A 60 -27.86 -17.80 -10.13
C GLN A 60 -28.45 -17.26 -11.44
N LYS A 61 -29.48 -16.40 -11.35
CA LYS A 61 -30.12 -15.76 -12.51
C LYS A 61 -29.15 -14.86 -13.27
N MET A 62 -28.24 -14.17 -12.56
CA MET A 62 -27.18 -13.34 -13.14
C MET A 62 -26.01 -14.16 -13.68
N GLY A 63 -25.91 -15.45 -13.34
CA GLY A 63 -24.77 -16.29 -13.69
C GLY A 63 -23.47 -15.81 -13.06
N LEU A 64 -23.52 -15.39 -11.78
CA LEU A 64 -22.33 -15.00 -11.03
C LEU A 64 -21.61 -16.24 -10.51
N SER A 65 -20.36 -16.42 -10.92
CA SER A 65 -19.43 -17.42 -10.42
C SER A 65 -17.99 -16.94 -10.54
N ASP A 66 -17.12 -17.39 -9.67
CA ASP A 66 -15.68 -17.09 -9.68
C ASP A 66 -15.36 -15.59 -9.87
N CYS A 67 -16.13 -14.72 -9.20
CA CYS A 67 -16.04 -13.28 -9.38
C CYS A 67 -15.87 -12.56 -8.05
N CYS A 68 -15.45 -11.28 -8.11
CA CYS A 68 -15.38 -10.41 -6.96
C CYS A 68 -16.51 -9.39 -6.99
N VAL A 69 -17.17 -9.20 -5.84
CA VAL A 69 -18.35 -8.34 -5.73
C VAL A 69 -18.21 -7.32 -4.59
N ASN A 70 -18.81 -6.16 -4.80
CA ASN A 70 -19.14 -5.22 -3.74
C ASN A 70 -20.56 -5.53 -3.23
N ILE A 71 -20.75 -5.47 -1.92
CA ILE A 71 -22.07 -5.65 -1.31
C ILE A 71 -22.50 -4.34 -0.67
N VAL A 72 -23.73 -3.95 -0.96
CA VAL A 72 -24.40 -2.80 -0.35
C VAL A 72 -25.56 -3.32 0.47
N ILE A 73 -25.57 -3.00 1.76
CA ILE A 73 -26.62 -3.44 2.69
C ILE A 73 -27.54 -2.27 3.04
N GLY A 74 -28.84 -2.55 3.07
CA GLY A 74 -29.87 -1.59 3.45
C GLY A 74 -29.99 -1.43 4.97
N SER A 75 -30.66 -0.36 5.39
CA SER A 75 -30.80 0.06 6.79
C SER A 75 -31.41 -0.97 7.74
N HIS A 76 -32.09 -1.99 7.24
CA HIS A 76 -32.61 -3.10 8.05
C HIS A 76 -31.54 -4.11 8.50
N LEU A 77 -30.31 -4.04 7.92
CA LEU A 77 -29.18 -4.94 8.22
C LEU A 77 -28.04 -4.24 8.98
N TYR A 78 -28.16 -2.94 9.25
CA TYR A 78 -27.20 -2.19 10.04
C TYR A 78 -27.86 -1.13 10.90
N GLN A 79 -27.12 -0.61 11.86
CA GLN A 79 -27.46 0.57 12.65
C GLN A 79 -26.38 1.63 12.45
N SER A 80 -26.77 2.91 12.54
CA SER A 80 -25.81 4.01 12.46
C SER A 80 -25.96 4.96 13.65
N PHE A 81 -24.83 5.42 14.19
CA PHE A 81 -24.76 6.31 15.34
C PHE A 81 -23.71 7.39 15.11
N GLN A 82 -23.93 8.55 15.70
CA GLN A 82 -22.91 9.59 15.81
C GLN A 82 -22.26 9.54 17.19
N ILE A 83 -20.95 9.47 17.22
CA ILE A 83 -20.14 9.55 18.44
C ILE A 83 -19.12 10.68 18.33
N GLU A 84 -18.51 11.06 19.42
CA GLU A 84 -17.30 11.90 19.39
C GLU A 84 -16.16 11.12 18.76
N ASN A 85 -15.36 11.82 17.93
CA ASN A 85 -14.22 11.17 17.28
C ASN A 85 -13.20 10.70 18.32
N PRO A 86 -12.92 9.40 18.41
CA PRO A 86 -12.02 8.85 19.42
C PRO A 86 -10.54 9.11 19.13
N ASN A 87 -10.19 9.78 18.01
CA ASN A 87 -8.83 10.05 17.56
C ASN A 87 -7.94 8.80 17.48
N ILE A 88 -8.49 7.70 17.03
CA ILE A 88 -7.83 6.40 16.83
C ILE A 88 -7.43 6.26 15.37
N LEU A 89 -6.32 5.57 15.10
CA LEU A 89 -5.88 5.31 13.74
C LEU A 89 -6.93 4.50 12.96
N LYS A 90 -7.15 4.83 11.69
CA LYS A 90 -8.17 4.20 10.83
C LYS A 90 -8.06 2.67 10.79
N GLU A 91 -6.84 2.14 10.88
CA GLU A 91 -6.59 0.69 10.88
C GLU A 91 -7.06 0.00 12.16
N GLU A 92 -7.10 0.71 13.28
CA GLU A 92 -7.48 0.20 14.59
C GLU A 92 -8.98 0.41 14.89
N LEU A 93 -9.64 1.32 14.17
CA LEU A 93 -11.05 1.66 14.35
C LEU A 93 -11.98 0.43 14.37
N PRO A 94 -11.91 -0.51 13.41
CA PRO A 94 -12.82 -1.66 13.41
C PRO A 94 -12.70 -2.56 14.64
N GLY A 95 -11.55 -2.54 15.31
CA GLY A 95 -11.30 -3.26 16.55
C GLY A 95 -11.81 -2.52 17.80
N ALA A 96 -11.72 -1.19 17.81
CA ALA A 96 -12.05 -0.34 18.96
C ALA A 96 -13.55 0.07 18.99
N LEU A 97 -14.14 0.35 17.84
CA LEU A 97 -15.51 0.87 17.72
C LEU A 97 -16.56 0.01 18.42
N PRO A 98 -16.56 -1.34 18.32
CA PRO A 98 -17.54 -2.15 19.04
C PRO A 98 -17.58 -1.90 20.54
N PHE A 99 -16.43 -1.59 21.16
CA PHE A 99 -16.34 -1.27 22.58
C PHE A 99 -16.81 0.15 22.91
N LEU A 100 -16.59 1.10 22.01
CA LEU A 100 -16.98 2.50 22.19
C LEU A 100 -18.50 2.68 22.08
N VAL A 101 -19.15 1.86 21.26
CA VAL A 101 -20.61 1.95 21.04
C VAL A 101 -21.43 0.98 21.90
N LYS A 102 -20.79 0.23 22.80
CA LYS A 102 -21.45 -0.82 23.61
C LYS A 102 -22.68 -0.33 24.38
N ASP A 103 -22.66 0.93 24.83
CA ASP A 103 -23.75 1.52 25.62
C ASP A 103 -24.89 2.07 24.73
N LEU A 104 -24.70 2.11 23.40
CA LEU A 104 -25.69 2.57 22.42
C LEU A 104 -26.45 1.41 21.76
N ILE A 105 -26.02 0.18 21.98
CA ILE A 105 -26.54 -1.02 21.32
C ILE A 105 -27.01 -2.03 22.35
N SER A 106 -27.94 -2.89 21.91
CA SER A 106 -28.45 -4.00 22.74
C SER A 106 -27.66 -5.31 22.50
N ASP A 107 -26.93 -5.39 21.38
CA ASP A 107 -26.16 -6.57 21.01
C ASP A 107 -24.85 -6.66 21.82
N ARG A 108 -24.30 -7.88 21.88
CA ARG A 108 -22.99 -8.08 22.51
C ARG A 108 -21.89 -7.56 21.60
N VAL A 109 -20.86 -6.97 22.17
CA VAL A 109 -19.68 -6.47 21.46
C VAL A 109 -19.02 -7.54 20.58
N SER A 110 -19.10 -8.82 21.01
CA SER A 110 -18.58 -9.96 20.24
C SER A 110 -19.35 -10.22 18.94
N ASP A 111 -20.63 -9.89 18.92
CA ASP A 111 -21.59 -10.30 17.90
C ASP A 111 -21.82 -9.22 16.84
N ILE A 112 -21.05 -8.13 16.93
CA ILE A 112 -21.12 -7.00 16.02
C ILE A 112 -19.79 -6.74 15.30
N VAL A 113 -19.91 -6.16 14.12
CA VAL A 113 -18.83 -5.49 13.40
C VAL A 113 -19.19 -4.02 13.27
N ALA A 114 -18.19 -3.17 13.40
CA ALA A 114 -18.36 -1.72 13.29
C ALA A 114 -17.22 -1.13 12.47
N ASP A 115 -17.53 -0.06 11.75
CA ASP A 115 -16.56 0.80 11.09
C ASP A 115 -17.10 2.24 11.08
N GLY A 116 -16.24 3.24 10.91
CA GLY A 116 -16.63 4.63 11.06
C GLY A 116 -15.94 5.56 10.08
N VAL A 117 -16.60 6.66 9.77
CA VAL A 117 -16.08 7.76 8.96
C VAL A 117 -16.17 9.06 9.76
N ASP A 118 -15.11 9.85 9.66
CA ASP A 118 -15.07 11.17 10.28
C ASP A 118 -16.07 12.11 9.61
N ILE A 119 -16.80 12.87 10.41
CA ILE A 119 -17.64 13.98 9.96
C ILE A 119 -17.13 15.29 10.56
N THR A 120 -17.58 16.39 9.97
CA THR A 120 -17.27 17.74 10.47
C THR A 120 -17.59 17.89 11.97
N ASN A 121 -16.91 18.81 12.64
CA ASN A 121 -17.09 19.15 14.05
C ASN A 121 -16.56 18.10 15.06
N GLY A 122 -15.56 17.30 14.71
CA GLY A 122 -14.94 16.34 15.63
C GLY A 122 -15.81 15.14 15.98
N LYS A 123 -16.83 14.86 15.18
CA LYS A 123 -17.70 13.70 15.31
C LYS A 123 -17.35 12.62 14.29
N MET A 124 -17.77 11.41 14.60
CA MET A 124 -17.63 10.23 13.74
C MET A 124 -19.00 9.58 13.53
N GLN A 125 -19.35 9.28 12.28
CA GLN A 125 -20.48 8.44 11.94
C GLN A 125 -20.02 6.98 11.98
N VAL A 126 -20.61 6.19 12.87
CA VAL A 126 -20.31 4.77 13.04
C VAL A 126 -21.45 3.93 12.49
N TYR A 127 -21.10 2.90 11.75
CA TYR A 127 -22.02 1.91 11.20
C TYR A 127 -21.74 0.56 11.84
N ILE A 128 -22.80 -0.11 12.25
CA ILE A 128 -22.73 -1.36 13.00
C ILE A 128 -23.64 -2.38 12.33
N SER A 129 -23.13 -3.57 12.10
CA SER A 129 -23.92 -4.71 11.64
C SER A 129 -23.65 -5.92 12.52
N GLN A 130 -24.59 -6.85 12.58
CA GLN A 130 -24.38 -8.12 13.26
C GLN A 130 -23.40 -8.98 12.46
N VAL A 131 -22.47 -9.62 13.13
CA VAL A 131 -21.53 -10.60 12.55
C VAL A 131 -22.28 -11.66 11.76
N SER A 132 -23.38 -12.17 12.34
CA SER A 132 -24.23 -13.22 11.76
C SER A 132 -24.81 -12.83 10.37
N VAL A 133 -25.08 -11.54 10.15
CA VAL A 133 -25.55 -11.05 8.83
C VAL A 133 -24.45 -11.21 7.79
N ILE A 134 -23.26 -10.74 8.12
CA ILE A 134 -22.12 -10.79 7.18
C ILE A 134 -21.69 -12.25 6.95
N GLU A 135 -21.64 -13.07 8.00
CA GLU A 135 -21.32 -14.49 7.89
C GLU A 135 -22.35 -15.23 7.02
N THR A 136 -23.64 -14.93 7.20
CA THR A 136 -24.71 -15.51 6.36
C THR A 136 -24.47 -15.16 4.87
N ILE A 137 -24.13 -13.91 4.57
CA ILE A 137 -23.84 -13.49 3.19
C ILE A 137 -22.63 -14.29 2.64
N LEU A 138 -21.57 -14.42 3.44
CA LEU A 138 -20.38 -15.18 3.07
C LEU A 138 -20.70 -16.66 2.79
N GLU A 139 -21.48 -17.28 3.65
CA GLU A 139 -21.90 -18.69 3.52
C GLU A 139 -22.73 -18.93 2.27
N LEU A 140 -23.67 -18.02 1.96
CA LEU A 140 -24.53 -18.12 0.79
C LEU A 140 -23.76 -17.92 -0.53
N LEU A 141 -22.72 -17.08 -0.54
CA LEU A 141 -21.92 -16.79 -1.73
C LEU A 141 -20.75 -17.77 -1.93
N LYS A 142 -20.32 -18.46 -0.89
CA LYS A 142 -19.21 -19.42 -0.92
C LYS A 142 -19.39 -20.56 -1.94
N PRO A 143 -20.57 -21.22 -2.07
CA PRO A 143 -20.78 -22.29 -3.06
C PRO A 143 -20.65 -21.82 -4.51
N LEU A 144 -20.84 -20.51 -4.76
CA LEU A 144 -20.72 -19.88 -6.08
C LEU A 144 -19.29 -19.38 -6.35
N SER A 145 -18.35 -19.61 -5.44
CA SER A 145 -16.97 -19.09 -5.51
C SER A 145 -16.90 -17.57 -5.64
N ILE A 146 -17.90 -16.84 -5.11
CA ILE A 146 -17.96 -15.39 -5.16
C ILE A 146 -17.14 -14.84 -3.99
N GLN A 147 -16.19 -13.95 -4.31
CA GLN A 147 -15.38 -13.25 -3.32
C GLN A 147 -15.97 -11.87 -3.02
N ILE A 148 -16.05 -11.52 -1.73
CA ILE A 148 -16.52 -10.21 -1.30
C ILE A 148 -15.31 -9.27 -1.19
N SER A 149 -15.39 -8.13 -1.88
CA SER A 149 -14.41 -7.04 -1.78
C SER A 149 -14.67 -6.17 -0.55
N ASN A 150 -15.91 -5.70 -0.44
CA ASN A 150 -16.36 -4.86 0.67
C ASN A 150 -17.86 -5.04 0.93
N VAL A 151 -18.26 -4.65 2.14
CA VAL A 151 -19.67 -4.54 2.58
C VAL A 151 -19.87 -3.12 3.07
N THR A 152 -20.74 -2.36 2.39
CA THR A 152 -20.93 -0.93 2.61
C THR A 152 -22.41 -0.63 2.87
N PRO A 153 -22.76 0.28 3.81
CA PRO A 153 -24.10 0.81 3.96
C PRO A 153 -24.59 1.55 2.70
N ASP A 154 -25.89 1.39 2.38
CA ASP A 154 -26.53 2.03 1.21
C ASP A 154 -26.39 3.56 1.23
N GLU A 155 -26.45 4.17 2.39
CA GLU A 155 -26.34 5.62 2.60
C GLU A 155 -25.06 6.21 1.99
N LEU A 156 -23.95 5.53 2.16
CA LEU A 156 -22.64 6.00 1.71
C LEU A 156 -22.45 5.84 0.20
N VAL A 157 -23.22 4.96 -0.42
CA VAL A 157 -23.13 4.75 -1.87
C VAL A 157 -23.80 5.88 -2.64
N TRP A 158 -24.82 6.51 -2.08
CA TRP A 158 -25.54 7.60 -2.71
C TRP A 158 -24.69 8.85 -2.99
N LYS A 159 -23.59 9.06 -2.30
CA LYS A 159 -22.67 10.17 -2.59
C LYS A 159 -22.12 10.15 -4.01
N TYR A 160 -22.07 8.99 -4.64
CA TYR A 160 -21.58 8.84 -6.02
C TYR A 160 -22.63 9.14 -7.08
N ALA A 161 -23.88 9.41 -6.66
CA ALA A 161 -24.99 9.68 -7.60
C ALA A 161 -24.82 11.00 -8.36
N LYS A 162 -24.18 12.00 -7.73
CA LYS A 162 -23.92 13.32 -8.34
C LYS A 162 -22.52 13.81 -8.01
N PRO A 163 -21.48 13.23 -8.60
CA PRO A 163 -20.09 13.56 -8.28
C PRO A 163 -19.71 15.00 -8.67
N GLU A 164 -20.47 15.63 -9.57
CA GLU A 164 -20.23 17.01 -10.04
C GLU A 164 -20.76 18.08 -9.06
N GLN A 165 -21.62 17.69 -8.11
CA GLN A 165 -22.21 18.60 -7.15
C GLN A 165 -21.62 18.39 -5.77
N ASN A 166 -20.99 19.44 -5.25
CA ASN A 166 -20.35 19.40 -3.94
C ASN A 166 -21.37 19.28 -2.80
N SER A 167 -22.59 19.84 -2.98
CA SER A 167 -23.61 19.87 -1.92
C SER A 167 -24.99 19.61 -2.50
N PHE A 168 -25.65 18.57 -2.02
CA PHE A 168 -27.02 18.24 -2.43
C PHE A 168 -27.75 17.44 -1.35
N MET A 169 -29.06 17.47 -1.41
CA MET A 169 -29.95 16.64 -0.61
C MET A 169 -30.59 15.57 -1.47
N LEU A 170 -30.76 14.39 -0.94
CA LEU A 170 -31.37 13.24 -1.61
C LEU A 170 -32.51 12.67 -0.76
N LEU A 171 -33.69 12.62 -1.33
CA LEU A 171 -34.81 11.85 -0.83
C LEU A 171 -34.83 10.52 -1.57
N SER A 172 -34.73 9.42 -0.84
CA SER A 172 -34.78 8.08 -1.41
C SER A 172 -35.89 7.25 -0.76
N HIS A 173 -36.58 6.47 -1.55
CA HIS A 173 -37.56 5.50 -1.11
C HIS A 173 -37.43 4.24 -1.97
N SER A 174 -37.29 3.09 -1.31
CA SER A 174 -37.38 1.80 -1.96
C SER A 174 -38.65 1.07 -1.50
N ALA A 175 -39.18 0.21 -2.34
CA ALA A 175 -40.37 -0.56 -2.01
C ALA A 175 -40.23 -1.24 -0.64
N SER A 176 -41.25 -1.11 0.22
CA SER A 176 -41.31 -1.65 1.58
C SER A 176 -40.37 -1.00 2.62
N ALA A 177 -39.68 0.08 2.32
CA ALA A 177 -38.82 0.80 3.25
C ALA A 177 -39.47 2.16 3.66
N GLU A 178 -38.92 2.79 4.70
CA GLU A 178 -39.25 4.18 5.02
C GLU A 178 -38.58 5.15 4.03
N PHE A 179 -39.21 6.33 3.85
CA PHE A 179 -38.53 7.43 3.14
C PHE A 179 -37.28 7.85 3.90
N LYS A 180 -36.18 7.95 3.19
CA LYS A 180 -34.88 8.31 3.75
C LYS A 180 -34.39 9.62 3.15
N LEU A 181 -33.98 10.53 4.01
CA LEU A 181 -33.42 11.81 3.63
C LEU A 181 -31.94 11.84 3.96
N LEU A 182 -31.13 12.07 2.94
CA LEU A 182 -29.68 12.17 3.04
C LEU A 182 -29.25 13.57 2.58
N ALA A 183 -28.20 14.12 3.20
CA ALA A 183 -27.58 15.33 2.71
C ALA A 183 -26.07 15.17 2.66
N PHE A 184 -25.52 15.53 1.54
CA PHE A 184 -24.08 15.44 1.27
C PHE A 184 -23.50 16.85 1.08
N ASN A 185 -22.30 17.05 1.59
CA ASN A 185 -21.49 18.23 1.35
C ASN A 185 -20.02 17.80 1.20
N GLU A 186 -19.38 18.20 0.09
CA GLU A 186 -18.01 17.82 -0.27
C GLU A 186 -17.76 16.29 -0.28
N GLY A 187 -18.82 15.51 -0.51
CA GLY A 187 -18.78 14.04 -0.52
C GLY A 187 -18.99 13.39 0.84
N ASP A 188 -19.12 14.17 1.92
CA ASP A 188 -19.40 13.67 3.25
C ASP A 188 -20.91 13.70 3.55
N LEU A 189 -21.37 12.70 4.30
CA LEU A 189 -22.77 12.58 4.73
C LEU A 189 -22.98 13.41 6.00
N HIS A 190 -23.74 14.52 5.89
CA HIS A 190 -24.04 15.41 7.01
C HIS A 190 -25.41 15.18 7.66
N LEU A 191 -26.36 14.66 6.90
CA LEU A 191 -27.68 14.29 7.40
C LEU A 191 -28.06 12.91 6.92
N ASN A 192 -28.55 12.10 7.84
CA ASN A 192 -29.18 10.82 7.58
C ASN A 192 -30.40 10.70 8.47
N ARG A 193 -31.58 10.70 7.87
CA ARG A 193 -32.84 10.70 8.61
C ARG A 193 -33.88 9.86 7.90
N SER A 194 -34.51 8.92 8.62
CA SER A 194 -35.72 8.24 8.17
C SER A 194 -36.95 9.10 8.49
N LEU A 195 -37.78 9.30 7.49
CA LEU A 195 -39.02 10.08 7.61
C LEU A 195 -40.17 9.13 7.97
N ARG A 196 -40.48 9.08 9.26
CA ARG A 196 -41.57 8.23 9.78
C ARG A 196 -42.93 8.87 9.55
N GLY A 197 -43.96 8.04 9.32
CA GLY A 197 -45.34 8.48 9.17
C GLY A 197 -45.69 9.01 7.77
N ILE A 198 -44.74 8.97 6.83
CA ILE A 198 -44.96 9.24 5.41
C ILE A 198 -45.09 7.90 4.70
N THR A 199 -46.16 7.69 3.98
CA THR A 199 -46.46 6.43 3.29
C THR A 199 -46.67 6.69 1.79
N ALA A 200 -46.09 5.82 0.96
CA ALA A 200 -46.38 5.81 -0.46
C ALA A 200 -47.77 5.21 -0.75
N PRO A 201 -48.42 5.57 -1.87
CA PRO A 201 -47.96 6.48 -2.92
C PRO A 201 -48.15 7.96 -2.57
N LEU A 202 -47.22 8.79 -3.03
CA LEU A 202 -47.30 10.26 -2.93
C LEU A 202 -47.88 10.90 -4.21
N THR A 203 -47.91 10.14 -5.29
CA THR A 203 -48.36 10.56 -6.64
C THR A 203 -49.50 9.69 -7.14
N GLY A 204 -50.22 10.13 -8.17
CA GLY A 204 -51.34 9.41 -8.77
C GLY A 204 -52.67 9.53 -8.03
N GLU A 205 -53.69 8.80 -8.49
CA GLU A 205 -55.07 8.90 -7.99
C GLU A 205 -55.23 8.49 -6.51
N LEU A 206 -54.33 7.68 -5.97
CA LEU A 206 -54.33 7.25 -4.58
C LEU A 206 -53.51 8.16 -3.66
N SER A 207 -52.90 9.20 -4.21
CA SER A 207 -52.07 10.12 -3.43
C SER A 207 -52.91 10.93 -2.45
N ASN A 208 -52.31 11.23 -1.29
CA ASN A 208 -52.91 12.07 -0.29
C ASN A 208 -52.11 13.38 -0.15
N SER A 209 -52.72 14.51 -0.46
CA SER A 209 -52.07 15.84 -0.37
C SER A 209 -51.50 16.09 1.05
N PHE A 210 -52.13 15.55 2.09
CA PHE A 210 -51.61 15.66 3.45
C PHE A 210 -50.25 14.97 3.63
N GLN A 211 -50.01 13.83 2.98
CA GLN A 211 -48.70 13.15 3.00
C GLN A 211 -47.61 13.98 2.31
N LEU A 212 -47.96 14.60 1.17
CA LEU A 212 -47.06 15.52 0.47
C LEU A 212 -46.73 16.77 1.29
N ASP A 213 -47.74 17.37 1.94
CA ASP A 213 -47.53 18.53 2.80
C ASP A 213 -46.68 18.16 4.03
N SER A 214 -46.90 17.00 4.60
CA SER A 214 -46.11 16.46 5.73
C SER A 214 -44.67 16.21 5.28
N LEU A 215 -44.46 15.61 4.11
CA LEU A 215 -43.16 15.41 3.52
C LEU A 215 -42.43 16.73 3.29
N ALA A 216 -43.09 17.68 2.65
CA ALA A 216 -42.51 18.99 2.37
C ALA A 216 -42.12 19.75 3.64
N LEU A 217 -42.91 19.64 4.71
CA LEU A 217 -42.58 20.22 6.01
C LEU A 217 -41.35 19.58 6.62
N GLU A 218 -41.20 18.25 6.57
CA GLU A 218 -40.02 17.54 7.08
C GLU A 218 -38.78 17.86 6.25
N LEU A 219 -38.91 17.98 4.93
CA LEU A 219 -37.83 18.41 4.04
C LEU A 219 -37.39 19.84 4.35
N GLN A 220 -38.36 20.79 4.52
CA GLN A 220 -38.04 22.17 4.87
C GLN A 220 -37.33 22.28 6.23
N ARG A 221 -37.82 21.57 7.27
CA ARG A 221 -37.18 21.52 8.57
C ARG A 221 -35.74 21.01 8.48
N SER A 222 -35.49 20.02 7.62
CA SER A 222 -34.17 19.45 7.42
C SER A 222 -33.24 20.40 6.68
N LEU A 223 -33.76 21.17 5.69
CA LEU A 223 -33.02 22.21 5.03
C LEU A 223 -32.66 23.36 5.99
N ASP A 224 -33.59 23.81 6.81
CA ASP A 224 -33.35 24.85 7.82
C ASP A 224 -32.29 24.40 8.85
N TYR A 225 -32.38 23.15 9.30
CA TYR A 225 -31.39 22.56 10.20
C TYR A 225 -29.99 22.52 9.58
N LEU A 226 -29.87 22.08 8.33
CA LEU A 226 -28.58 22.00 7.63
C LEU A 226 -28.01 23.39 7.36
N SER A 227 -28.84 24.36 7.00
CA SER A 227 -28.41 25.74 6.80
C SER A 227 -27.86 26.37 8.09
N ALA A 228 -28.44 26.02 9.23
CA ALA A 228 -27.95 26.47 10.54
C ALA A 228 -26.65 25.76 10.96
N GLN A 229 -26.49 24.48 10.62
CA GLN A 229 -25.35 23.65 11.03
C GLN A 229 -24.12 23.85 10.11
N LEU A 230 -24.34 23.97 8.81
CA LEU A 230 -23.30 24.12 7.78
C LEU A 230 -23.11 25.60 7.46
N HIS A 231 -22.37 26.33 8.33
CA HIS A 231 -22.12 27.76 8.16
C HIS A 231 -21.55 28.09 6.77
N GLY A 232 -22.36 28.77 5.94
CA GLY A 232 -21.96 29.21 4.61
C GLY A 232 -22.18 28.22 3.45
N VAL A 233 -22.74 27.03 3.71
CA VAL A 233 -23.12 26.06 2.68
C VAL A 233 -24.63 26.15 2.42
N ASN A 234 -25.02 26.55 1.20
CA ASN A 234 -26.41 26.53 0.76
C ASN A 234 -26.69 25.25 -0.04
N ILE A 235 -27.54 24.40 0.49
CA ILE A 235 -28.06 23.26 -0.28
C ILE A 235 -29.21 23.73 -1.14
N ASN A 236 -28.93 23.93 -2.42
CA ASN A 236 -29.90 24.48 -3.39
C ASN A 236 -30.61 23.39 -4.21
N HIS A 237 -30.16 22.13 -4.09
CA HIS A 237 -30.66 21.02 -4.89
C HIS A 237 -31.16 19.89 -3.99
N LEU A 238 -32.43 19.52 -4.20
CA LEU A 238 -33.04 18.31 -3.69
C LEU A 238 -33.23 17.34 -4.85
N TYR A 239 -32.49 16.26 -4.84
CA TYR A 239 -32.76 15.13 -5.72
C TYR A 239 -33.64 14.12 -5.04
N PHE A 240 -34.43 13.42 -5.82
CA PHE A 240 -35.20 12.31 -5.28
C PHE A 240 -35.09 11.07 -6.20
N ARG A 241 -35.18 9.92 -5.57
CA ARG A 241 -35.36 8.62 -6.22
C ARG A 241 -36.27 7.79 -5.35
N CYS A 242 -37.56 7.77 -5.74
CA CYS A 242 -38.61 7.07 -5.02
C CYS A 242 -39.21 6.01 -5.95
N ASP A 243 -39.22 4.75 -5.50
CA ASP A 243 -39.83 3.68 -6.23
C ASP A 243 -41.35 3.85 -6.22
N ASP A 244 -41.98 3.47 -7.29
CA ASP A 244 -43.44 3.47 -7.48
C ASP A 244 -44.11 4.85 -7.45
N GLU A 245 -43.33 5.92 -7.65
CA GLU A 245 -43.81 7.29 -7.78
C GLU A 245 -43.64 7.85 -9.22
N ASP A 246 -44.53 8.74 -9.64
CA ASP A 246 -44.34 9.49 -10.90
C ASP A 246 -43.33 10.63 -10.67
N ASP A 247 -42.18 10.53 -11.33
CA ASP A 247 -41.08 11.47 -11.17
C ASP A 247 -41.49 12.92 -11.56
N ALA A 248 -42.30 13.09 -12.61
CA ALA A 248 -42.71 14.42 -13.09
C ALA A 248 -43.71 15.05 -12.12
N GLU A 249 -44.72 14.28 -11.67
CA GLU A 249 -45.71 14.73 -10.71
C GLU A 249 -45.07 15.06 -9.36
N LEU A 250 -44.23 14.15 -8.81
CA LEU A 250 -43.57 14.36 -7.53
C LEU A 250 -42.65 15.58 -7.55
N SER A 251 -41.88 15.74 -8.63
CA SER A 251 -41.03 16.92 -8.84
C SER A 251 -41.84 18.22 -8.82
N ALA A 252 -42.93 18.26 -9.59
CA ALA A 252 -43.80 19.45 -9.69
C ALA A 252 -44.45 19.80 -8.34
N GLU A 253 -44.94 18.79 -7.62
CA GLU A 253 -45.62 18.99 -6.33
C GLU A 253 -44.65 19.42 -5.21
N LEU A 254 -43.46 18.84 -5.15
CA LEU A 254 -42.43 19.26 -4.19
C LEU A 254 -41.86 20.64 -4.56
N GLN A 255 -41.66 20.94 -5.84
CA GLN A 255 -41.17 22.26 -6.27
C GLN A 255 -42.10 23.41 -5.89
N LYS A 256 -43.44 23.18 -5.88
CA LYS A 256 -44.41 24.17 -5.41
C LYS A 256 -44.29 24.49 -3.92
N ARG A 257 -43.79 23.55 -3.11
CA ARG A 257 -43.77 23.61 -1.64
C ARG A 257 -42.41 23.98 -1.07
N LEU A 258 -41.35 23.78 -1.83
CA LEU A 258 -39.97 23.98 -1.38
C LEU A 258 -39.28 25.11 -2.13
N GLY A 259 -38.43 25.86 -1.44
CA GLY A 259 -37.65 26.96 -2.00
C GLY A 259 -36.35 26.53 -2.71
N VAL A 260 -36.12 25.23 -2.83
CA VAL A 260 -34.92 24.66 -3.49
C VAL A 260 -35.28 24.02 -4.83
N GLN A 261 -34.29 23.80 -5.68
CA GLN A 261 -34.52 23.10 -6.95
C GLN A 261 -34.77 21.62 -6.69
N VAL A 262 -35.92 21.11 -7.12
CA VAL A 262 -36.30 19.71 -6.98
C VAL A 262 -36.18 19.00 -8.32
N ALA A 263 -35.46 17.92 -8.37
CA ALA A 263 -35.31 17.14 -9.59
C ALA A 263 -35.24 15.63 -9.30
N SER A 264 -35.79 14.84 -10.21
CA SER A 264 -35.57 13.40 -10.18
C SER A 264 -34.07 13.09 -10.37
N LEU A 265 -33.55 12.14 -9.59
CA LEU A 265 -32.18 11.70 -9.73
C LEU A 265 -32.04 10.87 -11.01
N LEU A 266 -31.59 11.50 -12.07
CA LEU A 266 -31.22 10.83 -13.31
C LEU A 266 -29.75 10.41 -13.22
N VAL A 267 -29.48 9.16 -13.54
CA VAL A 267 -28.13 8.60 -13.70
C VAL A 267 -27.85 8.43 -15.20
N ASP A 268 -26.57 8.43 -15.58
CA ASP A 268 -26.16 8.34 -17.00
C ASP A 268 -26.43 6.97 -17.64
N GLU A 269 -27.16 6.10 -16.94
CA GLU A 269 -27.55 4.77 -17.44
C GLU A 269 -29.08 4.67 -17.60
N PRO A 270 -29.59 4.72 -18.82
CA PRO A 270 -31.03 4.79 -19.08
C PRO A 270 -31.82 3.54 -18.72
N ARG A 271 -31.16 2.45 -18.34
CA ARG A 271 -31.81 1.18 -17.95
C ARG A 271 -32.04 1.08 -16.45
N VAL A 272 -31.68 2.11 -15.67
CA VAL A 272 -31.70 2.09 -14.21
C VAL A 272 -32.81 3.02 -13.72
N PHE A 273 -33.89 2.46 -13.18
CA PHE A 273 -35.07 3.21 -12.77
C PHE A 273 -35.35 3.13 -11.26
N ARG A 274 -35.17 1.96 -10.63
CA ARG A 274 -35.46 1.77 -9.21
C ARG A 274 -34.29 2.22 -8.34
N SER A 275 -34.58 2.65 -7.12
CA SER A 275 -33.56 3.08 -6.15
C SER A 275 -32.49 2.00 -5.93
N GLY A 276 -32.87 0.74 -5.79
CA GLY A 276 -31.93 -0.37 -5.65
C GLY A 276 -31.12 -0.67 -6.93
N GLU A 277 -31.68 -0.40 -8.10
CA GLU A 277 -30.96 -0.49 -9.39
C GLU A 277 -29.89 0.57 -9.48
N VAL A 278 -30.22 1.83 -9.09
CA VAL A 278 -29.25 2.93 -9.00
C VAL A 278 -28.13 2.58 -8.04
N LEU A 279 -28.46 2.11 -6.84
CA LEU A 279 -27.47 1.71 -5.85
C LEU A 279 -26.57 0.58 -6.34
N SER A 280 -27.12 -0.42 -7.04
CA SER A 280 -26.31 -1.51 -7.57
C SER A 280 -25.35 -1.06 -8.66
N TRP A 281 -25.77 -0.12 -9.50
CA TRP A 281 -24.90 0.49 -10.49
C TRP A 281 -23.80 1.36 -9.84
N LEU A 282 -24.18 2.24 -8.90
CA LEU A 282 -23.21 3.04 -8.15
C LEU A 282 -22.21 2.19 -7.36
N GLY A 283 -22.68 1.07 -6.81
CA GLY A 283 -21.86 0.13 -6.08
C GLY A 283 -20.71 -0.49 -6.89
N LEU A 284 -20.79 -0.49 -8.23
CA LEU A 284 -19.68 -0.89 -9.10
C LEU A 284 -18.49 0.07 -9.03
N PHE A 285 -18.76 1.35 -8.76
CA PHE A 285 -17.73 2.41 -8.71
C PHE A 285 -17.24 2.70 -7.31
N ASN A 286 -17.91 2.14 -6.31
CA ASN A 286 -17.70 2.46 -4.91
C ASN A 286 -16.27 2.12 -4.46
N LYS A 287 -15.56 3.15 -3.98
CA LYS A 287 -14.38 2.97 -3.14
C LYS A 287 -14.83 3.27 -1.71
N PRO A 288 -15.11 2.26 -0.90
CA PRO A 288 -15.75 2.46 0.39
C PRO A 288 -14.82 3.18 1.36
N ASP A 289 -15.35 4.23 2.00
CA ASP A 289 -14.72 4.82 3.17
C ASP A 289 -14.87 3.90 4.38
N ILE A 290 -15.94 3.09 4.38
CA ILE A 290 -16.31 2.11 5.39
C ILE A 290 -16.41 0.73 4.78
N ASN A 291 -15.87 -0.25 5.48
CA ASN A 291 -15.99 -1.65 5.11
C ASN A 291 -16.33 -2.53 6.32
N LEU A 292 -17.59 -2.94 6.43
CA LEU A 292 -18.04 -3.84 7.48
C LEU A 292 -17.51 -5.28 7.34
N TYR A 293 -16.95 -5.62 6.17
CA TYR A 293 -16.18 -6.84 5.96
C TYR A 293 -14.72 -6.62 6.35
N ASN A 294 -14.49 -6.54 7.64
CA ASN A 294 -13.18 -6.28 8.24
C ASN A 294 -12.29 -7.55 8.29
N ASP A 295 -11.04 -7.40 8.70
CA ASP A 295 -10.05 -8.48 8.72
C ASP A 295 -10.40 -9.62 9.69
N ARG A 296 -11.30 -9.38 10.66
CA ARG A 296 -11.80 -10.40 11.59
C ARG A 296 -12.66 -11.44 10.85
N LEU A 297 -13.42 -11.01 9.83
CA LEU A 297 -14.36 -11.85 9.07
C LEU A 297 -13.70 -12.44 7.82
N LYS A 298 -12.58 -11.90 7.39
CA LYS A 298 -11.84 -12.46 6.25
C LYS A 298 -11.31 -13.84 6.61
N PRO A 299 -11.44 -14.82 5.70
CA PRO A 299 -10.85 -16.13 5.92
C PRO A 299 -9.34 -15.96 6.17
N LYS A 300 -8.89 -16.41 7.33
CA LYS A 300 -7.45 -16.41 7.63
C LYS A 300 -6.79 -17.37 6.65
N VAL A 301 -5.98 -16.83 5.78
CA VAL A 301 -5.14 -17.64 4.90
C VAL A 301 -4.02 -18.19 5.76
N ASP A 302 -4.16 -19.43 6.17
CA ASP A 302 -3.10 -20.14 6.86
C ASP A 302 -1.94 -20.37 5.89
N HIS A 303 -0.98 -19.45 5.90
CA HIS A 303 0.24 -19.57 5.11
C HIS A 303 1.08 -20.81 5.52
N PHE A 304 0.86 -21.32 6.72
CA PHE A 304 1.52 -22.50 7.28
C PHE A 304 0.69 -23.79 7.11
N THR A 305 -0.04 -23.91 6.00
CA THR A 305 -0.64 -25.22 5.66
C THR A 305 0.49 -26.25 5.46
N LEU A 306 0.23 -27.48 5.88
CA LEU A 306 1.19 -28.59 5.74
C LEU A 306 1.77 -28.65 4.31
N GLN A 307 0.92 -28.42 3.32
CA GLN A 307 1.31 -28.43 1.91
C GLN A 307 2.31 -27.31 1.56
N ASN A 308 2.08 -26.08 2.06
CA ASN A 308 2.98 -24.94 1.83
C ASN A 308 4.33 -25.14 2.54
N VAL A 309 4.31 -25.75 3.74
CA VAL A 309 5.52 -26.11 4.47
C VAL A 309 6.33 -27.16 3.70
N ILE A 310 5.70 -28.23 3.21
CA ILE A 310 6.36 -29.26 2.40
C ILE A 310 6.96 -28.67 1.13
N ILE A 311 6.21 -27.79 0.43
CA ILE A 311 6.72 -27.11 -0.78
C ILE A 311 7.91 -26.23 -0.43
N SER A 312 7.84 -25.46 0.66
CA SER A 312 8.93 -24.59 1.11
C SER A 312 10.20 -25.40 1.45
N TRP A 313 10.04 -26.53 2.14
CA TRP A 313 11.15 -27.45 2.43
C TRP A 313 11.71 -28.08 1.15
N GLY A 314 10.85 -28.48 0.21
CA GLY A 314 11.26 -28.98 -1.09
C GLY A 314 12.08 -27.98 -1.89
N VAL A 315 11.63 -26.72 -1.92
CA VAL A 315 12.40 -25.63 -2.56
C VAL A 315 13.72 -25.38 -1.86
N GLY A 316 13.73 -25.38 -0.51
CA GLY A 316 14.95 -25.24 0.28
C GLY A 316 15.98 -26.33 -0.02
N LEU A 317 15.54 -27.61 -0.04
CA LEU A 317 16.39 -28.75 -0.40
C LEU A 317 16.91 -28.68 -1.86
N ALA A 318 16.07 -28.23 -2.79
CA ALA A 318 16.46 -28.02 -4.19
C ALA A 318 17.55 -26.94 -4.33
N VAL A 319 17.42 -25.84 -3.57
CA VAL A 319 18.44 -24.77 -3.56
C VAL A 319 19.75 -25.28 -2.98
N VAL A 320 19.71 -26.00 -1.86
CA VAL A 320 20.92 -26.62 -1.25
C VAL A 320 21.52 -27.62 -2.22
N GLY A 321 20.70 -28.45 -2.89
CA GLY A 321 21.17 -29.38 -3.91
C GLY A 321 21.85 -28.72 -5.11
N MET A 322 21.30 -27.58 -5.58
CA MET A 322 21.93 -26.80 -6.64
C MET A 322 23.26 -26.18 -6.21
N ILE A 323 23.32 -25.64 -4.99
CA ILE A 323 24.55 -25.06 -4.45
C ILE A 323 25.63 -26.14 -4.30
N THR A 324 25.28 -27.29 -3.69
CA THR A 324 26.22 -28.40 -3.54
C THR A 324 26.67 -28.98 -4.88
N GLY A 325 25.73 -29.13 -5.84
CA GLY A 325 26.04 -29.56 -7.21
C GLY A 325 26.98 -28.61 -7.92
N TYR A 326 26.77 -27.29 -7.77
CA TYR A 326 27.65 -26.26 -8.33
C TYR A 326 29.07 -26.33 -7.74
N TYR A 327 29.18 -26.46 -6.40
CA TYR A 327 30.50 -26.61 -5.76
C TYR A 327 31.18 -27.92 -6.16
N GLN A 328 30.43 -29.02 -6.27
CA GLN A 328 30.98 -30.29 -6.70
C GLN A 328 31.49 -30.24 -8.15
N TRP A 329 30.74 -29.57 -9.04
CA TRP A 329 31.18 -29.33 -10.41
C TRP A 329 32.45 -28.49 -10.48
N GLN A 330 32.55 -27.45 -9.65
CA GLN A 330 33.74 -26.61 -9.53
C GLN A 330 34.95 -27.36 -9.00
N LEU A 331 34.74 -28.24 -7.98
CA LEU A 331 35.78 -29.11 -7.46
C LEU A 331 36.28 -30.08 -8.52
N ASN A 332 35.40 -30.74 -9.27
CA ASN A 332 35.79 -31.65 -10.35
C ASN A 332 36.59 -30.94 -11.45
N GLN A 333 36.23 -29.69 -11.79
CA GLN A 333 37.03 -28.87 -12.72
C GLN A 333 38.42 -28.58 -12.16
N LEU A 334 38.50 -28.24 -10.86
CA LEU A 334 39.78 -27.95 -10.22
C LEU A 334 40.67 -29.19 -10.17
N GLU A 335 40.09 -30.36 -9.84
CA GLU A 335 40.82 -31.65 -9.86
C GLU A 335 41.32 -32.01 -11.26
N SER A 336 40.50 -31.75 -12.31
CA SER A 336 40.96 -31.98 -13.69
C SER A 336 42.11 -31.04 -14.09
N HIS A 337 42.09 -29.78 -13.61
CA HIS A 337 43.23 -28.87 -13.83
C HIS A 337 44.47 -29.31 -13.07
N LEU A 338 44.31 -29.79 -11.82
CA LEU A 338 45.43 -30.32 -11.03
C LEU A 338 46.03 -31.57 -11.67
N THR A 339 45.21 -32.47 -12.22
CA THR A 339 45.74 -33.66 -12.93
C THR A 339 46.47 -33.31 -14.20
N VAL A 340 46.00 -32.31 -14.95
CA VAL A 340 46.70 -31.79 -16.13
C VAL A 340 48.03 -31.15 -15.72
N LEU A 341 48.03 -30.29 -14.68
CA LEU A 341 49.26 -29.64 -14.22
C LEU A 341 50.27 -30.69 -13.68
N SER A 342 49.82 -31.68 -12.92
CA SER A 342 50.70 -32.74 -12.40
C SER A 342 51.28 -33.59 -13.52
N SER A 343 50.51 -33.88 -14.57
CA SER A 343 51.03 -34.59 -15.77
C SER A 343 52.04 -33.76 -16.56
N GLN A 344 51.80 -32.43 -16.63
CA GLN A 344 52.80 -31.52 -17.22
C GLN A 344 54.09 -31.43 -16.41
N GLU A 345 53.95 -31.33 -15.08
CA GLU A 345 55.10 -31.32 -14.20
C GLU A 345 55.90 -32.62 -14.34
N GLN A 346 55.22 -33.77 -14.39
CA GLN A 346 55.86 -35.06 -14.57
C GLN A 346 56.56 -35.17 -15.95
N SER A 347 55.97 -34.62 -17.02
CA SER A 347 56.60 -34.57 -18.35
C SER A 347 57.81 -33.65 -18.38
N TYR A 348 57.76 -32.48 -17.71
CA TYR A 348 58.92 -31.60 -17.57
C TYR A 348 60.03 -32.22 -16.71
N GLN A 349 59.69 -32.96 -15.65
CA GLN A 349 60.69 -33.70 -14.88
C GLN A 349 61.35 -34.83 -15.69
N GLN A 350 60.57 -35.54 -16.52
CA GLN A 350 61.13 -36.53 -17.46
C GLN A 350 62.05 -35.88 -18.53
N GLU A 351 61.60 -34.74 -19.06
CA GLU A 351 62.41 -34.00 -20.04
C GLU A 351 63.71 -33.45 -19.41
N LEU A 352 63.63 -32.91 -18.21
CA LEU A 352 64.80 -32.52 -17.42
C LEU A 352 65.72 -33.72 -17.09
N GLY A 353 65.15 -34.89 -16.76
CA GLY A 353 65.91 -36.11 -16.57
C GLY A 353 66.65 -36.57 -17.84
N ASN A 354 65.96 -36.53 -18.99
CA ASN A 354 66.55 -36.85 -20.27
C ASN A 354 67.63 -35.84 -20.69
N LEU A 355 67.40 -34.56 -20.47
CA LEU A 355 68.40 -33.54 -20.73
C LEU A 355 69.61 -33.63 -19.81
N ASN A 356 69.40 -33.97 -18.53
CA ASN A 356 70.50 -34.21 -17.59
C ASN A 356 71.33 -35.44 -18.00
N ASN A 357 70.70 -36.54 -18.41
CA ASN A 357 71.39 -37.73 -18.92
C ASN A 357 72.15 -37.42 -20.22
N GLN A 358 71.66 -36.57 -21.09
CA GLN A 358 72.37 -36.09 -22.27
C GLN A 358 73.57 -35.19 -21.89
N LEU A 359 73.44 -34.37 -20.85
CA LEU A 359 74.52 -33.53 -20.32
C LEU A 359 75.60 -34.37 -19.66
N GLU A 360 75.23 -35.44 -18.91
CA GLU A 360 76.22 -36.37 -18.34
C GLU A 360 77.00 -37.17 -19.39
N SER A 361 76.34 -37.47 -20.51
CA SER A 361 77.00 -38.16 -21.62
C SER A 361 77.99 -37.29 -22.43
N HIS A 362 77.86 -35.96 -22.28
CA HIS A 362 78.77 -35.00 -22.94
C HIS A 362 79.78 -34.45 -21.89
N LYS A 363 81.06 -34.75 -22.05
CA LYS A 363 82.13 -34.08 -21.27
C LYS A 363 81.97 -32.57 -21.36
N PRO A 364 81.68 -31.86 -20.28
CA PRO A 364 81.40 -30.45 -20.33
C PRO A 364 82.71 -29.66 -20.75
N SER A 365 82.61 -28.92 -21.82
CA SER A 365 83.64 -27.93 -22.12
C SER A 365 83.53 -26.77 -21.13
N ALA A 366 84.63 -26.22 -20.68
CA ALA A 366 84.69 -25.12 -19.72
C ALA A 366 83.79 -23.94 -20.10
N ALA A 367 83.58 -23.74 -21.42
CA ALA A 367 82.69 -22.72 -21.99
C ALA A 367 81.24 -23.03 -21.73
N LYS A 368 80.80 -24.32 -21.70
CA LYS A 368 79.40 -24.69 -21.39
C LYS A 368 79.08 -24.54 -19.89
N LEU A 369 80.00 -24.83 -18.99
CA LEU A 369 79.88 -24.60 -17.57
C LEU A 369 79.77 -23.11 -17.20
N ALA A 370 80.60 -22.28 -17.88
CA ALA A 370 80.50 -20.82 -17.71
C ALA A 370 79.17 -20.22 -18.23
N ALA A 371 78.64 -20.83 -19.31
CA ALA A 371 77.32 -20.41 -19.84
C ALA A 371 76.16 -20.81 -18.91
N ILE A 372 76.23 -21.99 -18.28
CA ILE A 372 75.24 -22.46 -17.30
C ILE A 372 75.27 -21.56 -16.07
N LYS A 373 76.41 -21.17 -15.59
CA LYS A 373 76.53 -20.30 -14.40
C LYS A 373 75.94 -18.90 -14.69
N ARG A 374 76.17 -18.36 -15.89
CA ARG A 374 75.54 -17.10 -16.31
C ARG A 374 74.01 -17.20 -16.41
N LEU A 375 73.46 -18.30 -16.93
CA LEU A 375 72.02 -18.52 -17.04
C LEU A 375 71.34 -18.68 -15.66
N GLN A 376 72.00 -19.33 -14.70
CA GLN A 376 71.51 -19.42 -13.34
C GLN A 376 71.45 -18.05 -12.63
N GLU A 377 72.48 -17.23 -12.78
CA GLU A 377 72.51 -15.87 -12.23
C GLU A 377 71.41 -14.99 -12.86
N ASP A 378 71.13 -15.19 -14.16
CA ASP A 378 70.06 -14.43 -14.87
C ASP A 378 68.68 -14.89 -14.43
N ILE A 379 68.45 -16.17 -14.18
CA ILE A 379 67.20 -16.70 -13.63
C ILE A 379 66.96 -16.23 -12.19
N GLU A 380 68.00 -16.17 -11.34
CA GLU A 380 67.91 -15.66 -9.97
C GLU A 380 67.58 -14.18 -9.95
N SER A 381 68.20 -13.40 -10.84
CA SER A 381 67.93 -11.98 -11.05
C SER A 381 66.47 -11.74 -11.51
N LYS A 382 65.97 -12.53 -12.48
CA LYS A 382 64.57 -12.44 -12.95
C LYS A 382 63.57 -12.92 -11.93
N LYS A 383 63.85 -13.95 -11.11
CA LYS A 383 62.99 -14.36 -9.99
C LYS A 383 62.90 -13.30 -8.88
N SER A 384 64.03 -12.64 -8.59
CA SER A 384 64.01 -11.53 -7.62
C SER A 384 63.23 -10.32 -8.14
N SER A 385 63.31 -10.04 -9.45
CA SER A 385 62.52 -8.96 -10.09
C SER A 385 61.02 -9.27 -10.11
N LEU A 386 60.62 -10.52 -10.34
CA LEU A 386 59.22 -10.95 -10.25
C LEU A 386 58.69 -10.86 -8.83
N LYS A 387 59.53 -11.16 -7.84
CA LYS A 387 59.11 -11.06 -6.42
C LYS A 387 58.92 -9.61 -5.93
N VAL A 388 59.58 -8.65 -6.61
CA VAL A 388 59.41 -7.21 -6.36
C VAL A 388 58.10 -6.69 -7.02
N ILE A 389 57.66 -7.30 -8.11
CA ILE A 389 56.45 -6.93 -8.84
C ILE A 389 55.19 -7.45 -8.10
N ASP A 390 55.27 -8.61 -7.46
CA ASP A 390 54.16 -9.23 -6.73
C ASP A 390 53.81 -8.51 -5.39
N ASN A 391 54.70 -7.64 -4.91
CA ASN A 391 54.50 -6.82 -3.72
C ASN A 391 54.10 -5.36 -4.03
N PHE A 392 53.73 -5.07 -5.28
CA PHE A 392 53.23 -3.76 -5.64
C PHE A 392 51.73 -3.72 -5.29
N ASP A 393 51.50 -3.24 -4.08
CA ASP A 393 50.15 -3.02 -3.53
C ASP A 393 49.30 -2.12 -4.43
N GLU A 394 48.19 -2.63 -4.91
CA GLU A 394 47.20 -1.87 -5.72
C GLU A 394 46.66 -0.63 -4.97
N GLY A 395 46.97 -0.48 -3.67
CA GLY A 395 46.56 0.64 -2.84
C GLY A 395 47.21 2.01 -3.17
N MET A 396 48.29 2.05 -3.96
CA MET A 396 49.00 3.32 -4.21
C MET A 396 48.58 4.07 -5.48
N GLN A 397 47.62 3.60 -6.23
CA GLN A 397 47.16 4.28 -7.46
C GLN A 397 46.01 5.27 -7.25
N ILE A 398 45.48 5.46 -6.06
CA ILE A 398 44.46 6.47 -5.81
C ILE A 398 45.17 7.80 -5.60
N GLY A 399 45.30 8.55 -6.68
CA GLY A 399 45.90 9.90 -6.64
C GLY A 399 45.12 10.79 -5.65
N TYR A 400 45.82 11.48 -4.77
CA TYR A 400 45.26 12.40 -3.76
C TYR A 400 44.42 13.56 -4.35
N SER A 401 44.42 13.72 -5.66
CA SER A 401 43.63 14.73 -6.39
C SER A 401 42.12 14.60 -6.19
N GLY A 402 41.59 13.38 -6.06
CA GLY A 402 40.16 13.15 -5.81
C GLY A 402 39.74 13.65 -4.42
N VAL A 403 40.53 13.31 -3.40
CA VAL A 403 40.28 13.77 -2.03
C VAL A 403 40.34 15.31 -1.94
N MET A 404 41.32 15.94 -2.60
CA MET A 404 41.45 17.41 -2.62
C MET A 404 40.29 18.08 -3.35
N SER A 405 39.77 17.47 -4.41
CA SER A 405 38.59 17.97 -5.13
C SER A 405 37.32 17.92 -4.26
N SER A 406 37.07 16.81 -3.58
CA SER A 406 35.94 16.66 -2.69
C SER A 406 36.00 17.63 -1.51
N LEU A 407 37.17 17.81 -0.90
CA LEU A 407 37.37 18.79 0.19
C LEU A 407 37.13 20.23 -0.26
N ALA A 408 37.53 20.58 -1.48
CA ALA A 408 37.30 21.90 -2.04
C ALA A 408 35.83 22.19 -2.30
N GLN A 409 35.06 21.15 -2.66
CA GLN A 409 33.61 21.28 -2.87
C GLN A 409 32.84 21.41 -1.57
N LEU A 410 33.25 20.68 -0.51
CA LEU A 410 32.56 20.65 0.79
C LEU A 410 32.91 21.85 1.67
N GLY A 411 34.04 22.52 1.42
CA GLY A 411 34.54 23.63 2.27
C GLY A 411 33.93 25.01 1.99
N LYS A 412 32.88 25.14 1.17
CA LYS A 412 32.32 26.39 0.64
C LYS A 412 32.05 27.45 1.75
N GLY A 413 33.02 28.36 1.97
CA GLY A 413 32.84 29.61 2.70
C GLY A 413 32.81 29.54 4.23
N ASN A 414 32.65 28.37 4.82
CA ASN A 414 32.48 28.22 6.28
C ASN A 414 33.62 27.46 6.97
N ILE A 415 34.45 26.74 6.19
CA ILE A 415 35.63 26.01 6.67
C ILE A 415 36.84 26.39 5.83
N SER A 416 37.94 26.67 6.50
CA SER A 416 39.24 26.94 5.89
C SER A 416 40.28 25.98 6.46
N LEU A 417 40.78 25.08 5.59
CA LEU A 417 41.81 24.14 5.98
C LEU A 417 43.18 24.78 5.86
N THR A 418 43.97 24.69 6.92
CA THR A 418 45.35 25.22 6.96
C THR A 418 46.39 24.15 6.78
N LYS A 419 46.05 22.88 7.17
CA LYS A 419 46.96 21.78 7.01
C LYS A 419 46.17 20.51 6.71
N ILE A 420 46.59 19.78 5.69
CA ILE A 420 46.03 18.49 5.29
C ILE A 420 47.20 17.52 5.27
N TYR A 421 47.07 16.45 6.00
CA TYR A 421 48.00 15.32 5.97
C TYR A 421 47.28 14.09 5.53
N ILE A 422 47.80 13.43 4.48
CA ILE A 422 47.21 12.20 3.91
C ILE A 422 48.34 11.18 3.77
N SER A 423 48.19 10.01 4.38
CA SER A 423 49.12 8.89 4.28
C SER A 423 48.37 7.59 4.27
N GLY A 424 48.13 7.02 3.09
CA GLY A 424 47.32 5.81 2.92
C GLY A 424 45.88 6.03 3.35
N GLU A 425 45.44 5.33 4.38
CA GLU A 425 44.09 5.47 4.97
C GLU A 425 44.00 6.59 6.00
N ASP A 426 45.12 7.06 6.55
CA ASP A 426 45.15 8.08 7.56
C ASP A 426 44.98 9.48 6.94
N VAL A 427 44.03 10.26 7.45
CA VAL A 427 43.75 11.61 7.00
C VAL A 427 43.57 12.52 8.20
N ASN A 428 44.38 13.55 8.30
CA ASN A 428 44.29 14.53 9.37
C ASN A 428 44.08 15.91 8.80
N PHE A 429 43.16 16.67 9.38
CA PHE A 429 42.82 18.01 8.96
C PHE A 429 43.00 19.02 10.13
N VAL A 430 43.58 20.13 9.83
CA VAL A 430 43.66 21.27 10.74
C VAL A 430 43.10 22.49 10.02
N GLY A 431 42.23 23.23 10.65
CA GLY A 431 41.62 24.38 10.02
C GLY A 431 40.86 25.30 10.97
N TYR A 432 40.19 26.26 10.36
CA TYR A 432 39.33 27.20 11.04
C TYR A 432 37.90 27.06 10.51
N ALA A 433 36.91 27.19 11.40
CA ALA A 433 35.51 27.22 11.09
C ALA A 433 34.87 28.52 11.53
N ARG A 434 33.79 28.90 10.92
CA ARG A 434 33.10 30.14 11.24
C ARG A 434 32.32 30.04 12.55
N THR A 435 31.76 28.87 12.85
CA THR A 435 31.07 28.54 14.10
C THR A 435 31.39 27.08 14.49
N PRO A 436 31.32 26.69 15.77
CA PRO A 436 31.69 25.35 16.22
C PRO A 436 30.83 24.24 15.63
N ASP A 437 29.56 24.51 15.36
CA ASP A 437 28.56 23.57 14.81
C ASP A 437 28.76 23.23 13.32
N VAL A 438 29.53 24.04 12.62
CA VAL A 438 29.84 23.79 11.19
C VAL A 438 30.76 22.60 11.02
N VAL A 439 31.64 22.30 11.95
CA VAL A 439 32.63 21.22 11.81
C VAL A 439 32.00 19.86 11.84
N PRO A 440 31.09 19.48 12.79
CA PRO A 440 30.39 18.21 12.76
C PRO A 440 29.55 18.04 11.50
N ASN A 441 28.82 19.06 11.05
CA ASN A 441 28.01 19.02 9.84
C ASN A 441 28.86 18.81 8.58
N TRP A 442 30.04 19.40 8.55
CA TRP A 442 31.00 19.21 7.47
C TRP A 442 31.55 17.78 7.44
N ILE A 443 31.86 17.18 8.59
CA ILE A 443 32.29 15.78 8.69
C ILE A 443 31.17 14.83 8.21
N GLN A 444 29.92 15.10 8.58
CA GLN A 444 28.79 14.30 8.15
C GLN A 444 28.59 14.33 6.62
N SER A 445 28.95 15.43 5.98
CA SER A 445 28.89 15.51 4.51
C SER A 445 29.88 14.62 3.78
N PHE A 446 30.89 14.07 4.49
CA PHE A 446 31.86 13.13 3.90
C PHE A 446 31.25 11.79 3.51
N GLU A 447 30.13 11.39 4.12
CA GLU A 447 29.40 10.17 3.80
C GLU A 447 28.83 10.18 2.35
N ASN A 448 28.65 11.39 1.80
CA ASN A 448 28.12 11.58 0.45
C ASN A 448 29.19 11.74 -0.64
N GLU A 449 30.48 11.72 -0.25
CA GLU A 449 31.59 11.96 -1.17
C GLU A 449 32.43 10.72 -1.44
N LEU A 450 32.47 10.29 -2.69
CA LEU A 450 33.07 9.02 -3.14
C LEU A 450 34.52 8.82 -2.66
N HIS A 451 35.30 9.89 -2.55
CA HIS A 451 36.72 9.86 -2.16
C HIS A 451 36.96 10.02 -0.66
N LEU A 452 35.90 10.28 0.12
CA LEU A 452 35.96 10.46 1.57
C LEU A 452 35.11 9.44 2.32
N ILE A 453 34.21 8.74 1.65
CA ILE A 453 33.33 7.72 2.22
C ILE A 453 34.13 6.60 2.87
N GLY A 454 33.67 6.12 4.03
CA GLY A 454 34.30 5.01 4.76
C GLY A 454 35.49 5.42 5.64
N ARG A 455 35.94 6.67 5.65
CA ARG A 455 36.97 7.17 6.55
C ARG A 455 36.37 7.53 7.90
N THR A 456 36.91 6.95 8.97
CA THR A 456 36.46 7.21 10.35
C THR A 456 37.47 8.09 11.07
N PHE A 457 36.98 9.06 11.79
CA PHE A 457 37.79 9.98 12.59
C PHE A 457 37.60 9.67 14.08
N ASN A 458 38.69 9.47 14.79
CA ASN A 458 38.67 9.05 16.20
C ASN A 458 38.82 10.26 17.16
N GLN A 459 39.31 11.36 16.69
CA GLN A 459 39.51 12.54 17.51
C GLN A 459 39.13 13.81 16.76
N LEU A 460 38.31 14.63 17.39
CA LEU A 460 37.94 15.98 16.93
C LEU A 460 38.13 16.95 18.09
N ASP A 461 39.07 17.86 17.95
CA ASP A 461 39.33 18.95 18.93
C ASP A 461 38.87 20.25 18.30
N ILE A 462 37.97 20.97 18.97
CA ILE A 462 37.51 22.30 18.59
C ILE A 462 37.85 23.28 19.69
N LYS A 463 38.56 24.37 19.37
CA LYS A 463 38.93 25.43 20.29
C LYS A 463 38.48 26.77 19.74
N THR A 464 37.89 27.57 20.57
CA THR A 464 37.51 28.94 20.23
C THR A 464 38.46 29.91 20.94
N ASP A 465 39.10 30.78 20.20
CA ASP A 465 39.99 31.79 20.72
C ASP A 465 39.19 32.98 21.27
N GLU A 466 39.81 33.80 22.12
CA GLU A 466 39.21 35.01 22.75
C GLU A 466 38.66 36.01 21.72
N LYS A 467 39.10 35.90 20.47
CA LYS A 467 38.64 36.71 19.33
C LYS A 467 37.48 36.12 18.56
N GLY A 468 36.92 34.96 19.03
CA GLY A 468 35.78 34.28 18.38
C GLY A 468 36.17 33.43 17.16
N LEU A 469 37.45 33.18 16.91
CA LEU A 469 37.91 32.32 15.83
C LEU A 469 37.90 30.88 16.32
N VAL A 470 37.21 30.01 15.58
CA VAL A 470 37.08 28.58 15.89
C VAL A 470 38.12 27.80 15.12
N SER A 471 39.10 27.23 15.82
CA SER A 471 40.06 26.30 15.24
C SER A 471 39.65 24.85 15.51
N PHE A 472 39.93 23.96 14.58
CA PHE A 472 39.67 22.55 14.80
C PHE A 472 40.81 21.67 14.28
N VAL A 473 40.96 20.50 14.91
CA VAL A 473 41.88 19.43 14.51
C VAL A 473 41.08 18.14 14.44
N LEU A 474 41.15 17.45 13.33
CA LEU A 474 40.46 16.21 13.06
C LEU A 474 41.48 15.16 12.66
N ASN A 475 41.54 14.05 13.40
CA ASN A 475 42.51 12.98 13.20
C ASN A 475 41.82 11.61 13.04
N THR A 476 42.33 10.79 12.12
CA THR A 476 41.92 9.37 12.00
C THR A 476 42.53 8.48 13.09
N LYS A 477 43.74 8.81 13.60
CA LYS A 477 44.35 8.14 14.76
C LYS A 477 44.31 9.05 15.96
N ALA A 478 43.99 8.49 17.14
CA ALA A 478 44.15 9.20 18.40
C ALA A 478 45.64 9.53 18.59
N THR A 479 45.98 10.81 18.76
CA THR A 479 47.33 11.20 19.10
C THR A 479 47.55 10.81 20.56
N GLU A 480 48.43 9.85 20.84
CA GLU A 480 48.92 9.62 22.21
C GLU A 480 49.66 10.88 22.62
N GLU A 481 49.13 11.58 23.61
CA GLU A 481 49.83 12.69 24.28
C GLU A 481 51.07 12.12 24.97
N LYS A 482 52.21 12.60 24.54
CA LYS A 482 53.49 12.44 25.23
C LYS A 482 53.71 13.55 26.20
#